data_8862a4dcbe1722f4683e980dede06bdb
#
_entry.id   8862a4dcbe1722f4683e980dede06bdb
#
_cell.length_a   1.000
_cell.length_b   1.000
_cell.length_c   1.000
_cell.angle_alpha   90.00
_cell.angle_beta   90.00
_cell.angle_gamma   90.00
#
_symmetry.space_group_name_H-M   'P 1'
#
loop_
_entity.id
_entity.type
_entity.pdbx_description
1 polymer ?
#
loop_
_entity_poly.entity_id
_entity_poly.type
_entity_poly.pdbx_seq_one_letter_code
_entity_poly.pdbx_strand_id
1 'polypeptide(L)'
;MNKKVILKPIHSYSGNDIHLLSKYNSKLIKNFIKKHDHIMCQKFLPKISKGDKRVFIINGKVCGAISRVPKQGSFLSNMSKGAKPININLTVKENKISRLIAKDLKKENIFFAGIDFIDEKLNGDINVTSPTGLKTLYDLSGINLAKTFWKELKA
;
A
#
# COMPACT_ATOMS: atom_id res chain seq x y z
N MET A 1 -25.48 12.01 -4.52
CA MET A 1 -24.11 12.16 -3.96
C MET A 1 -23.11 11.67 -5.00
N ASN A 2 -22.28 12.54 -5.54
CA ASN A 2 -21.22 12.15 -6.47
C ASN A 2 -20.13 11.38 -5.70
N LYS A 3 -20.07 10.06 -5.87
CA LYS A 3 -19.04 9.23 -5.24
C LYS A 3 -17.71 9.48 -5.97
N LYS A 4 -16.71 10.01 -5.29
CA LYS A 4 -15.34 10.12 -5.82
C LYS A 4 -14.75 8.74 -6.03
N VAL A 5 -14.05 8.52 -7.13
CA VAL A 5 -13.36 7.28 -7.46
C VAL A 5 -11.91 7.55 -7.86
N ILE A 6 -11.07 6.55 -7.66
CA ILE A 6 -9.68 6.53 -8.11
C ILE A 6 -9.58 5.63 -9.33
N LEU A 7 -8.95 6.13 -10.39
CA LEU A 7 -8.49 5.32 -11.52
C LEU A 7 -7.01 5.05 -11.36
N LYS A 8 -6.61 3.79 -11.53
CA LYS A 8 -5.21 3.35 -11.53
C LYS A 8 -4.93 2.47 -12.74
N PRO A 9 -3.77 2.57 -13.39
CA PRO A 9 -3.31 1.52 -14.30
C PRO A 9 -3.06 0.23 -13.50
N ILE A 10 -3.33 -0.93 -14.09
CA ILE A 10 -2.98 -2.21 -13.45
C ILE A 10 -1.46 -2.39 -13.47
N HIS A 11 -0.83 -2.07 -14.60
CA HIS A 11 0.62 -2.16 -14.77
C HIS A 11 1.27 -0.80 -14.48
N SER A 12 1.46 -0.48 -13.19
CA SER A 12 2.09 0.76 -12.75
C SER A 12 2.76 0.58 -11.38
N TYR A 13 3.60 1.55 -11.00
CA TYR A 13 4.32 1.55 -9.73
C TYR A 13 4.45 2.97 -9.18
N SER A 14 4.78 3.09 -7.90
CA SER A 14 5.09 4.36 -7.22
C SER A 14 4.00 5.43 -7.31
N GLY A 15 2.74 5.06 -7.51
CA GLY A 15 1.62 6.00 -7.59
C GLY A 15 1.59 6.82 -8.89
N ASN A 16 2.25 6.32 -9.95
CA ASN A 16 2.21 6.97 -11.26
C ASN A 16 0.83 6.80 -11.89
N ASP A 17 0.39 7.86 -12.59
CA ASP A 17 -0.89 7.88 -13.32
C ASP A 17 -2.12 7.49 -12.48
N ILE A 18 -2.16 7.89 -11.20
CA ILE A 18 -3.36 7.73 -10.37
C ILE A 18 -4.22 8.99 -10.51
N HIS A 19 -5.47 8.83 -10.92
CA HIS A 19 -6.41 9.93 -11.11
C HIS A 19 -7.60 9.88 -10.15
N LEU A 20 -7.90 11.01 -9.52
CA LEU A 20 -9.11 11.19 -8.73
C LEU A 20 -10.22 11.76 -9.61
N LEU A 21 -11.29 11.01 -9.79
CA LEU A 21 -12.51 11.48 -10.45
C LEU A 21 -13.54 11.94 -9.41
N SER A 22 -13.87 13.22 -9.42
CA SER A 22 -14.95 13.80 -8.62
C SER A 22 -16.31 13.76 -9.31
N LYS A 23 -16.29 13.72 -10.66
CA LYS A 23 -17.46 13.62 -11.53
C LYS A 23 -17.17 12.67 -12.67
N TYR A 24 -18.22 12.07 -13.24
CA TYR A 24 -18.09 11.24 -14.44
C TYR A 24 -17.52 12.06 -15.61
N ASN A 25 -16.49 11.52 -16.25
CA ASN A 25 -15.83 12.12 -17.40
C ASN A 25 -15.46 11.01 -18.41
N SER A 26 -16.36 10.79 -19.38
CA SER A 26 -16.20 9.73 -20.39
C SER A 26 -14.95 9.91 -21.25
N LYS A 27 -14.63 11.15 -21.64
CA LYS A 27 -13.45 11.46 -22.46
C LYS A 27 -12.15 11.11 -21.71
N LEU A 28 -12.04 11.50 -20.43
CA LEU A 28 -10.89 11.16 -19.60
C LEU A 28 -10.76 9.65 -19.44
N ILE A 29 -11.85 8.96 -19.12
CA ILE A 29 -11.83 7.50 -18.92
C ILE A 29 -11.43 6.79 -20.22
N LYS A 30 -11.98 7.16 -21.38
CA LYS A 30 -11.61 6.57 -22.67
C LYS A 30 -10.13 6.79 -23.00
N ASN A 31 -9.62 8.01 -22.78
CA ASN A 31 -8.21 8.32 -23.00
C ASN A 31 -7.30 7.53 -22.04
N PHE A 32 -7.73 7.37 -20.80
CA PHE A 32 -6.99 6.63 -19.79
C PHE A 32 -6.93 5.13 -20.13
N ILE A 33 -8.05 4.53 -20.57
CA ILE A 33 -8.09 3.16 -21.08
C ILE A 33 -7.21 3.02 -22.33
N LYS A 34 -7.31 3.95 -23.29
CA LYS A 34 -6.46 3.90 -24.51
C LYS A 34 -4.96 3.93 -24.18
N LYS A 35 -4.59 4.68 -23.13
CA LYS A 35 -3.16 4.79 -22.70
C LYS A 35 -2.67 3.54 -21.96
N HIS A 36 -3.52 2.92 -21.14
CA HIS A 36 -3.09 1.92 -20.16
C HIS A 36 -3.68 0.53 -20.39
N ASP A 37 -4.55 0.37 -21.41
CA ASP A 37 -5.28 -0.84 -21.76
C ASP A 37 -6.20 -1.29 -20.60
N HIS A 38 -5.65 -1.84 -19.52
CA HIS A 38 -6.39 -2.29 -18.35
C HIS A 38 -6.21 -1.33 -17.18
N ILE A 39 -7.35 -0.94 -16.60
CA ILE A 39 -7.39 0.00 -15.46
C ILE A 39 -8.22 -0.56 -14.32
N MET A 40 -7.86 -0.14 -13.12
CA MET A 40 -8.64 -0.39 -11.92
C MET A 40 -9.42 0.87 -11.52
N CYS A 41 -10.69 0.70 -11.19
CA CYS A 41 -11.53 1.74 -10.62
C CYS A 41 -11.88 1.39 -9.17
N GLN A 42 -11.48 2.23 -8.23
CA GLN A 42 -11.70 2.03 -6.81
C GLN A 42 -12.44 3.21 -6.17
N LYS A 43 -13.21 2.94 -5.12
CA LYS A 43 -13.79 4.01 -4.31
C LYS A 43 -12.68 4.84 -3.66
N PHE A 44 -12.78 6.17 -3.77
CA PHE A 44 -11.88 7.06 -3.04
C PHE A 44 -12.11 6.94 -1.53
N LEU A 45 -11.03 6.79 -0.78
CA LEU A 45 -11.04 6.72 0.67
C LEU A 45 -10.50 8.04 1.25
N PRO A 46 -11.36 8.97 1.75
CA PRO A 46 -10.94 10.31 2.18
C PRO A 46 -9.90 10.30 3.30
N LYS A 47 -9.92 9.27 4.14
CA LYS A 47 -8.98 9.13 5.26
C LYS A 47 -7.54 8.88 4.82
N ILE A 48 -7.27 8.73 3.52
CA ILE A 48 -5.89 8.74 2.97
C ILE A 48 -5.12 10.00 3.38
N SER A 49 -5.80 11.12 3.62
CA SER A 49 -5.18 12.35 4.12
C SER A 49 -4.47 12.16 5.47
N LYS A 50 -4.87 11.16 6.26
CA LYS A 50 -4.22 10.75 7.50
C LYS A 50 -3.07 9.75 7.30
N GLY A 51 -2.83 9.36 6.05
CA GLY A 51 -1.85 8.35 5.64
C GLY A 51 -2.45 6.99 5.33
N ASP A 52 -1.69 6.21 4.60
CA ASP A 52 -1.87 4.77 4.51
C ASP A 52 -0.84 4.07 5.41
N LYS A 53 -1.10 2.81 5.74
CA LYS A 53 -0.19 1.99 6.54
C LYS A 53 0.36 0.87 5.69
N ARG A 54 1.69 0.85 5.47
CA ARG A 54 2.41 -0.27 4.88
C ARG A 54 2.79 -1.26 5.95
N VAL A 55 2.26 -2.48 5.88
CA VAL A 55 2.62 -3.59 6.76
C VAL A 55 3.56 -4.53 6.03
N PHE A 56 4.65 -4.93 6.68
CA PHE A 56 5.63 -5.86 6.13
C PHE A 56 5.39 -7.28 6.63
N ILE A 57 5.36 -8.21 5.69
CA ILE A 57 5.18 -9.65 5.94
C ILE A 57 6.42 -10.37 5.43
N ILE A 58 7.02 -11.21 6.28
CA ILE A 58 8.17 -12.05 5.96
C ILE A 58 7.85 -13.48 6.44
N ASN A 59 7.96 -14.46 5.58
CA ASN A 59 7.72 -15.87 5.88
C ASN A 59 6.41 -16.12 6.65
N GLY A 60 5.31 -15.49 6.22
CA GLY A 60 4.01 -15.63 6.86
C GLY A 60 3.87 -14.95 8.22
N LYS A 61 4.80 -14.05 8.60
CA LYS A 61 4.77 -13.31 9.87
C LYS A 61 4.63 -11.80 9.60
N VAL A 62 3.81 -11.13 10.38
CA VAL A 62 3.74 -9.65 10.42
C VAL A 62 4.95 -9.13 11.19
N CYS A 63 5.84 -8.41 10.51
CA CYS A 63 7.15 -8.04 11.07
C CYS A 63 7.31 -6.56 11.41
N GLY A 64 6.42 -5.69 10.92
CA GLY A 64 6.47 -4.27 11.21
C GLY A 64 5.52 -3.48 10.31
N ALA A 65 5.36 -2.20 10.62
CA ALA A 65 4.52 -1.31 9.83
C ALA A 65 5.00 0.14 9.93
N ILE A 66 4.75 0.90 8.86
CA ILE A 66 4.92 2.36 8.82
C ILE A 66 3.64 3.00 8.29
N SER A 67 3.35 4.23 8.69
CA SER A 67 2.36 5.05 7.98
C SER A 67 3.06 6.02 7.06
N ARG A 68 2.46 6.26 5.89
CA ARG A 68 2.95 7.20 4.87
C ARG A 68 1.91 8.29 4.70
N VAL A 69 2.17 9.45 5.28
CA VAL A 69 1.23 10.58 5.29
C VAL A 69 1.48 11.44 4.05
N PRO A 70 0.49 11.60 3.14
CA PRO A 70 0.61 12.46 1.98
C PRO A 70 0.96 13.89 2.34
N LYS A 71 1.61 14.61 1.41
CA LYS A 71 1.74 16.07 1.51
C LYS A 71 0.36 16.72 1.58
N GLN A 72 0.27 17.86 2.23
CA GLN A 72 -0.95 18.68 2.25
C GLN A 72 -1.47 18.92 0.82
N GLY A 73 -2.76 18.70 0.61
CA GLY A 73 -3.41 18.81 -0.70
C GLY A 73 -3.21 17.60 -1.64
N SER A 74 -2.39 16.61 -1.28
CA SER A 74 -2.20 15.37 -2.03
C SER A 74 -3.00 14.21 -1.44
N PHE A 75 -3.31 13.23 -2.28
CA PHE A 75 -3.84 11.92 -1.88
C PHE A 75 -2.86 10.76 -2.19
N LEU A 76 -1.66 11.09 -2.68
CA LEU A 76 -0.62 10.10 -2.98
C LEU A 76 0.27 9.89 -1.76
N SER A 77 0.23 8.68 -1.20
CA SER A 77 1.00 8.28 -0.02
C SER A 77 2.37 7.67 -0.33
N ASN A 78 2.77 7.66 -1.60
CA ASN A 78 4.08 7.16 -1.99
C ASN A 78 5.20 8.11 -1.52
N MET A 79 6.24 7.56 -0.89
CA MET A 79 7.40 8.36 -0.43
C MET A 79 8.10 9.06 -1.58
N SER A 80 8.18 8.45 -2.76
CA SER A 80 8.70 9.07 -3.99
C SER A 80 7.88 10.29 -4.45
N LYS A 81 6.65 10.43 -4.01
CA LYS A 81 5.79 11.61 -4.22
C LYS A 81 5.82 12.57 -3.03
N GLY A 82 6.73 12.34 -2.08
CA GLY A 82 7.00 13.19 -0.93
C GLY A 82 6.06 12.98 0.26
N ALA A 83 5.45 11.81 0.37
CA ALA A 83 4.76 11.44 1.60
C ALA A 83 5.77 11.32 2.76
N LYS A 84 5.33 11.72 3.96
CA LYS A 84 6.15 11.67 5.18
C LYS A 84 5.90 10.33 5.91
N PRO A 85 6.94 9.52 6.12
CA PRO A 85 6.77 8.30 6.88
C PRO A 85 6.76 8.59 8.39
N ILE A 86 5.93 7.85 9.13
CA ILE A 86 5.88 7.90 10.59
C ILE A 86 5.80 6.48 11.16
N ASN A 87 6.38 6.31 12.34
CA ASN A 87 6.26 5.05 13.09
C ASN A 87 4.84 4.92 13.67
N ILE A 88 4.24 3.73 13.56
CA ILE A 88 2.88 3.47 14.02
C ILE A 88 2.71 2.05 14.56
N ASN A 89 1.67 1.88 15.36
CA ASN A 89 1.14 0.58 15.70
C ASN A 89 -0.10 0.26 14.86
N LEU A 90 -0.27 -1.02 14.52
CA LEU A 90 -1.48 -1.50 13.88
C LEU A 90 -2.63 -1.56 14.89
N THR A 91 -3.85 -1.26 14.44
CA THR A 91 -5.05 -1.55 15.24
C THR A 91 -5.23 -3.07 15.39
N VAL A 92 -6.06 -3.48 16.35
CA VAL A 92 -6.41 -4.90 16.53
C VAL A 92 -6.96 -5.50 15.24
N LYS A 93 -7.81 -4.75 14.54
CA LYS A 93 -8.41 -5.19 13.28
C LYS A 93 -7.39 -5.32 12.16
N GLU A 94 -6.53 -4.31 11.97
CA GLU A 94 -5.46 -4.35 10.97
C GLU A 94 -4.50 -5.51 11.23
N ASN A 95 -4.13 -5.74 12.49
CA ASN A 95 -3.26 -6.84 12.87
C ASN A 95 -3.91 -8.20 12.58
N LYS A 96 -5.21 -8.36 12.92
CA LYS A 96 -5.96 -9.58 12.62
C LYS A 96 -6.00 -9.87 11.11
N ILE A 97 -6.34 -8.87 10.29
CA ILE A 97 -6.38 -8.99 8.82
C ILE A 97 -4.98 -9.31 8.27
N SER A 98 -3.94 -8.60 8.74
CA SER A 98 -2.56 -8.81 8.32
C SER A 98 -2.08 -10.24 8.60
N ARG A 99 -2.42 -10.81 9.76
CA ARG A 99 -2.07 -12.20 10.10
C ARG A 99 -2.79 -13.23 9.23
N LEU A 100 -4.05 -12.98 8.87
CA LEU A 100 -4.78 -13.87 7.95
C LEU A 100 -4.12 -13.86 6.57
N ILE A 101 -3.86 -12.68 6.02
CA ILE A 101 -3.18 -12.53 4.73
C ILE A 101 -1.77 -13.15 4.78
N ALA A 102 -1.01 -12.92 5.85
CA ALA A 102 0.32 -13.49 6.01
C ALA A 102 0.31 -15.02 5.96
N LYS A 103 -0.70 -15.65 6.60
CA LYS A 103 -0.89 -17.10 6.56
C LYS A 103 -1.18 -17.61 5.14
N ASP A 104 -2.02 -16.89 4.39
CA ASP A 104 -2.37 -17.28 3.03
C ASP A 104 -1.20 -17.07 2.06
N LEU A 105 -0.49 -15.94 2.17
CA LEU A 105 0.75 -15.71 1.40
C LEU A 105 1.80 -16.80 1.64
N LYS A 106 1.93 -17.30 2.87
CA LYS A 106 2.84 -18.42 3.17
C LYS A 106 2.42 -19.72 2.49
N LYS A 107 1.12 -20.03 2.40
CA LYS A 107 0.64 -21.21 1.66
C LYS A 107 0.96 -21.13 0.17
N GLU A 108 0.93 -19.92 -0.39
CA GLU A 108 1.27 -19.62 -1.79
C GLU A 108 2.79 -19.46 -2.02
N ASN A 109 3.62 -19.82 -1.04
CA ASN A 109 5.08 -19.69 -1.08
C ASN A 109 5.57 -18.24 -1.34
N ILE A 110 4.78 -17.24 -0.97
CA ILE A 110 5.17 -15.85 -1.06
C ILE A 110 5.89 -15.46 0.24
N PHE A 111 7.22 -15.37 0.14
CA PHE A 111 8.09 -15.16 1.29
C PHE A 111 8.06 -13.73 1.82
N PHE A 112 7.97 -12.72 0.93
CA PHE A 112 8.04 -11.32 1.31
C PHE A 112 6.91 -10.52 0.65
N ALA A 113 6.17 -9.75 1.44
CA ALA A 113 5.09 -8.92 0.93
C ALA A 113 4.92 -7.63 1.74
N GLY A 114 4.34 -6.63 1.09
CA GLY A 114 3.84 -5.41 1.72
C GLY A 114 2.35 -5.27 1.47
N ILE A 115 1.56 -5.07 2.52
CA ILE A 115 0.12 -4.81 2.39
C ILE A 115 -0.22 -3.42 2.87
N ASP A 116 -1.15 -2.76 2.17
CA ASP A 116 -1.48 -1.36 2.42
C ASP A 116 -2.90 -1.19 2.95
N PHE A 117 -3.04 -0.49 4.08
CA PHE A 117 -4.32 -0.14 4.69
C PHE A 117 -4.58 1.36 4.66
N ILE A 118 -5.82 1.74 4.37
CA ILE A 118 -6.35 3.07 4.62
C ILE A 118 -7.56 2.92 5.55
N ASP A 119 -7.49 3.53 6.76
CA ASP A 119 -8.59 3.50 7.72
C ASP A 119 -9.13 2.08 7.96
N GLU A 120 -8.25 1.16 8.37
CA GLU A 120 -8.55 -0.26 8.62
C GLU A 120 -9.12 -1.04 7.42
N LYS A 121 -9.09 -0.45 6.23
CA LYS A 121 -9.49 -1.10 4.99
C LYS A 121 -8.27 -1.45 4.17
N LEU A 122 -8.22 -2.67 3.70
CA LEU A 122 -7.22 -3.07 2.73
C LEU A 122 -7.43 -2.23 1.47
N ASN A 123 -6.38 -1.53 1.05
CA ASN A 123 -6.43 -0.58 -0.07
C ASN A 123 -6.45 -1.26 -1.45
N GLY A 124 -6.44 -2.59 -1.47
CA GLY A 124 -6.36 -3.38 -2.69
C GLY A 124 -4.94 -3.65 -3.17
N ASP A 125 -3.92 -3.10 -2.49
CA ASP A 125 -2.53 -3.33 -2.87
C ASP A 125 -1.89 -4.36 -1.93
N ILE A 126 -1.62 -5.55 -2.47
CA ILE A 126 -0.75 -6.56 -1.87
C ILE A 126 0.48 -6.64 -2.79
N ASN A 127 1.56 -5.98 -2.39
CA ASN A 127 2.80 -5.96 -3.16
C ASN A 127 3.64 -7.18 -2.80
N VAL A 128 3.74 -8.11 -3.74
CA VAL A 128 4.50 -9.37 -3.59
C VAL A 128 5.78 -9.41 -4.43
N THR A 129 6.05 -8.35 -5.19
CA THR A 129 7.22 -8.29 -6.08
C THR A 129 8.39 -7.54 -5.44
N SER A 130 8.17 -6.29 -5.04
CA SER A 130 9.23 -5.43 -4.49
C SER A 130 8.68 -4.43 -3.46
N PRO A 131 8.18 -4.88 -2.29
CA PRO A 131 7.72 -3.97 -1.27
C PRO A 131 8.88 -3.14 -0.71
N THR A 132 8.78 -1.82 -0.84
CA THR A 132 9.78 -0.85 -0.38
C THR A 132 9.46 -0.34 1.02
N GLY A 133 10.48 0.23 1.72
CA GLY A 133 10.32 0.90 3.00
C GLY A 133 11.03 0.23 4.18
N LEU A 134 11.82 -0.83 3.96
CA LEU A 134 12.56 -1.51 5.02
C LEU A 134 13.55 -0.58 5.73
N LYS A 135 14.33 0.21 4.95
CA LYS A 135 15.23 1.21 5.51
C LYS A 135 14.47 2.27 6.31
N THR A 136 13.33 2.72 5.78
CA THR A 136 12.49 3.71 6.46
C THR A 136 11.99 3.19 7.80
N LEU A 137 11.53 1.94 7.88
CA LEU A 137 11.13 1.34 9.16
C LEU A 137 12.31 1.29 10.13
N TYR A 138 13.49 0.88 9.66
CA TYR A 138 14.71 0.85 10.48
C TYR A 138 15.05 2.24 11.05
N ASP A 139 15.05 3.27 10.20
CA ASP A 139 15.36 4.64 10.61
C ASP A 139 14.34 5.19 11.63
N LEU A 140 13.08 4.76 11.56
CA LEU A 140 12.02 5.23 12.47
C LEU A 140 11.91 4.45 13.78
N SER A 141 12.27 3.16 13.78
CA SER A 141 11.96 2.26 14.90
C SER A 141 13.13 1.42 15.40
N GLY A 142 14.26 1.41 14.68
CA GLY A 142 15.37 0.50 14.94
C GLY A 142 15.13 -0.95 14.52
N ILE A 143 13.93 -1.28 13.98
CA ILE A 143 13.59 -2.65 13.57
C ILE A 143 14.27 -2.98 12.24
N ASN A 144 15.25 -3.88 12.24
CA ASN A 144 15.99 -4.29 11.06
C ASN A 144 15.33 -5.49 10.36
N LEU A 145 14.40 -5.20 9.45
CA LEU A 145 13.71 -6.25 8.70
C LEU A 145 14.59 -6.94 7.65
N ALA A 146 15.66 -6.30 7.17
CA ALA A 146 16.61 -6.97 6.29
C ALA A 146 17.30 -8.11 7.03
N LYS A 147 17.72 -7.89 8.31
CA LYS A 147 18.27 -8.95 9.15
C LYS A 147 17.23 -10.06 9.39
N THR A 148 15.99 -9.70 9.66
CA THR A 148 14.87 -10.67 9.82
C THR A 148 14.67 -11.48 8.56
N PHE A 149 14.66 -10.84 7.39
CA PHE A 149 14.51 -11.49 6.09
C PHE A 149 15.56 -12.59 5.88
N TRP A 150 16.83 -12.25 6.05
CA TRP A 150 17.92 -13.22 5.85
C TRP A 150 17.95 -14.33 6.91
N LYS A 151 17.54 -14.04 8.14
CA LYS A 151 17.40 -15.07 9.20
C LYS A 151 16.30 -16.07 8.83
N GLU A 152 15.12 -15.59 8.43
CA GLU A 152 13.98 -16.44 8.09
C GLU A 152 14.20 -17.21 6.78
N LEU A 153 15.04 -16.71 5.86
CA LEU A 153 15.36 -17.39 4.60
C LEU A 153 16.29 -18.60 4.80
N LYS A 154 17.10 -18.57 5.88
CA LYS A 154 18.05 -19.64 6.21
C LYS A 154 17.47 -20.70 7.17
N ALA A 155 16.29 -20.47 7.70
CA ALA A 155 15.60 -21.37 8.61
C ALA A 155 14.70 -22.36 7.87
#